data_c201436f449998fa5d3100a161502864
#
_entry.id   c201436f449998fa5d3100a161502864
#
_cell.length_a   1.000
_cell.length_b   1.000
_cell.length_c   1.000
_cell.angle_alpha   90.00
_cell.angle_beta   90.00
_cell.angle_gamma   90.00
#
_symmetry.space_group_name_H-M   'P 1'
#
loop_
_entity.id
_entity.type
_entity.pdbx_description
1 polymer ?
#
loop_
_entity_poly.entity_id
_entity_poly.type
_entity_poly.pdbx_seq_one_letter_code
_entity_poly.pdbx_strand_id
1 'polypeptide(L)'
;AIAEIGRVRGEIAELLNEFAADDGTIKRQRLSRLQRELDGVERNLRKYGSTTMDGIVAESSSAYITGATAAVSSVVGVPLVSASIERLNANVIEYVTRRFGEDGLVLSDRVWTLSGDIRDAIGASIRSDIIRGESVSKMVKNVRAVYANETWKIKRLVVTEGNTAYRAASAISAQKSEIITYVKLNDNGARHTNHERHACYKLAREDRYGEGAGVFLPTDTEIYLPHPNCTSFITSIIDDKYL
;
A
#
# COMPACT_ATOMS: atom_id res chain seq x y z
N ALA A 1 1.09 9.90 -2.73
CA ALA A 1 -0.34 9.57 -2.66
C ALA A 1 -1.13 10.61 -1.86
N ILE A 2 -0.85 10.84 -0.56
CA ILE A 2 -1.64 11.77 0.30
C ILE A 2 -1.55 13.22 -0.22
N ALA A 3 -0.38 13.70 -0.63
CA ALA A 3 -0.22 15.02 -1.24
C ALA A 3 -1.02 15.15 -2.53
N GLU A 4 -1.05 14.12 -3.35
CA GLU A 4 -1.80 14.07 -4.59
C GLU A 4 -3.32 14.09 -4.38
N ILE A 5 -3.79 13.39 -3.36
CA ILE A 5 -5.19 13.47 -2.92
C ILE A 5 -5.55 14.91 -2.50
N GLY A 6 -4.63 15.59 -1.81
CA GLY A 6 -4.80 17.00 -1.44
C GLY A 6 -4.95 17.91 -2.66
N ARG A 7 -4.16 17.68 -3.72
CA ARG A 7 -4.23 18.40 -4.98
C ARG A 7 -5.56 18.17 -5.70
N VAL A 8 -5.95 16.90 -5.89
CA VAL A 8 -7.24 16.53 -6.53
C VAL A 8 -8.43 17.10 -5.77
N ARG A 9 -8.39 17.13 -4.44
CA ARG A 9 -9.43 17.78 -3.62
C ARG A 9 -9.52 19.29 -3.91
N GLY A 10 -8.37 19.94 -4.14
CA GLY A 10 -8.32 21.35 -4.55
C GLY A 10 -8.98 21.57 -5.91
N GLU A 11 -8.61 20.78 -6.90
CA GLU A 11 -9.17 20.82 -8.26
C GLU A 11 -10.71 20.66 -8.26
N ILE A 12 -11.23 19.72 -7.47
CA ILE A 12 -12.69 19.55 -7.34
C ILE A 12 -13.34 20.78 -6.71
N ALA A 13 -12.72 21.38 -5.70
CA ALA A 13 -13.27 22.58 -5.08
C ALA A 13 -13.30 23.77 -6.05
N GLU A 14 -12.25 23.93 -6.88
CA GLU A 14 -12.19 24.94 -7.94
C GLU A 14 -13.26 24.68 -9.00
N LEU A 15 -13.38 23.45 -9.47
CA LEU A 15 -14.40 23.03 -10.43
C LEU A 15 -15.83 23.32 -9.90
N LEU A 16 -16.12 23.02 -8.66
CA LEU A 16 -17.44 23.30 -8.08
C LEU A 16 -17.73 24.80 -8.04
N ASN A 17 -16.73 25.64 -7.75
CA ASN A 17 -16.86 27.10 -7.79
C ASN A 17 -17.12 27.63 -9.19
N GLU A 18 -16.47 27.07 -10.23
CA GLU A 18 -16.70 27.47 -11.63
C GLU A 18 -18.13 27.14 -12.10
N PHE A 19 -18.74 26.08 -11.55
CA PHE A 19 -20.11 25.71 -11.87
C PHE A 19 -21.17 26.42 -11.03
N ALA A 20 -20.78 27.21 -10.04
CA ALA A 20 -21.68 27.97 -9.20
C ALA A 20 -22.48 29.00 -10.00
N ALA A 21 -23.74 29.22 -9.63
CA ALA A 21 -24.52 30.35 -10.05
C ALA A 21 -24.35 31.51 -9.05
N ASP A 22 -24.88 32.68 -9.38
CA ASP A 22 -24.78 33.90 -8.55
C ASP A 22 -25.37 33.71 -7.12
N ASP A 23 -26.29 32.75 -6.95
CA ASP A 23 -26.87 32.36 -5.66
C ASP A 23 -25.99 31.37 -4.87
N GLY A 24 -24.82 31.02 -5.39
CA GLY A 24 -23.87 30.07 -4.80
C GLY A 24 -24.32 28.61 -4.87
N THR A 25 -25.33 28.29 -5.69
CA THR A 25 -25.80 26.91 -5.94
C THR A 25 -25.38 26.43 -7.32
N ILE A 26 -25.44 25.12 -7.55
CA ILE A 26 -25.24 24.54 -8.90
C ILE A 26 -26.58 24.09 -9.47
N LYS A 27 -26.95 24.62 -10.64
CA LYS A 27 -28.19 24.27 -11.32
C LYS A 27 -28.16 22.84 -11.84
N ARG A 28 -29.27 22.08 -11.66
CA ARG A 28 -29.41 20.69 -12.11
C ARG A 28 -29.05 20.48 -13.59
N GLN A 29 -29.32 21.46 -14.43
CA GLN A 29 -29.00 21.42 -15.87
C GLN A 29 -27.49 21.32 -16.15
N ARG A 30 -26.64 21.75 -15.21
CA ARG A 30 -25.18 21.67 -15.32
C ARG A 30 -24.59 20.35 -14.83
N LEU A 31 -25.40 19.46 -14.23
CA LEU A 31 -24.95 18.22 -13.59
C LEU A 31 -24.19 17.29 -14.55
N SER A 32 -24.73 17.08 -15.76
CA SER A 32 -24.10 16.19 -16.76
C SER A 32 -22.74 16.70 -17.25
N ARG A 33 -22.56 18.03 -17.31
CA ARG A 33 -21.27 18.62 -17.65
C ARG A 33 -20.30 18.47 -16.48
N LEU A 34 -20.75 18.77 -15.28
CA LEU A 34 -19.92 18.61 -14.07
C LEU A 34 -19.46 17.15 -13.90
N GLN A 35 -20.31 16.17 -14.16
CA GLN A 35 -19.92 14.75 -14.10
C GLN A 35 -18.80 14.41 -15.08
N ARG A 36 -18.83 14.92 -16.32
CA ARG A 36 -17.75 14.71 -17.30
C ARG A 36 -16.41 15.31 -16.86
N GLU A 37 -16.45 16.47 -16.20
CA GLU A 37 -15.21 17.07 -15.65
C GLU A 37 -14.68 16.26 -14.47
N LEU A 38 -15.56 15.73 -13.60
CA LEU A 38 -15.17 14.83 -12.52
C LEU A 38 -14.53 13.52 -13.02
N ASP A 39 -14.99 12.98 -14.16
CA ASP A 39 -14.35 11.83 -14.83
C ASP A 39 -12.92 12.16 -15.30
N GLY A 40 -12.66 13.41 -15.66
CA GLY A 40 -11.30 13.90 -15.97
C GLY A 40 -10.40 13.89 -14.74
N VAL A 41 -10.91 14.37 -13.62
CA VAL A 41 -10.20 14.36 -12.32
C VAL A 41 -9.89 12.92 -11.89
N GLU A 42 -10.82 11.98 -12.08
CA GLU A 42 -10.58 10.56 -11.79
C GLU A 42 -9.45 9.97 -12.61
N ARG A 43 -9.41 10.22 -13.91
CA ARG A 43 -8.31 9.73 -14.78
C ARG A 43 -6.95 10.16 -14.27
N ASN A 44 -6.83 11.41 -13.79
CA ASN A 44 -5.62 11.91 -13.18
C ASN A 44 -5.28 11.17 -11.88
N LEU A 45 -6.26 10.97 -11.01
CA LEU A 45 -6.09 10.24 -9.75
C LEU A 45 -5.57 8.82 -9.97
N ARG A 46 -6.10 8.10 -10.97
CA ARG A 46 -5.65 6.75 -11.34
C ARG A 46 -4.20 6.72 -11.78
N LYS A 47 -3.83 7.63 -12.69
CA LYS A 47 -2.47 7.72 -13.22
C LYS A 47 -1.44 7.94 -12.11
N TYR A 48 -1.70 8.88 -11.22
CA TYR A 48 -0.78 9.20 -10.12
C TYR A 48 -0.80 8.12 -9.03
N GLY A 49 -1.95 7.51 -8.75
CA GLY A 49 -2.09 6.42 -7.78
C GLY A 49 -1.22 5.22 -8.15
N SER A 50 -1.28 4.76 -9.40
CA SER A 50 -0.47 3.65 -9.89
C SER A 50 1.04 3.97 -9.79
N THR A 51 1.48 5.08 -10.37
CA THR A 51 2.90 5.48 -10.34
C THR A 51 3.44 5.61 -8.90
N THR A 52 2.64 6.14 -7.98
CA THR A 52 3.05 6.31 -6.59
C THR A 52 3.17 4.95 -5.88
N MET A 53 2.27 4.01 -6.13
CA MET A 53 2.33 2.68 -5.52
C MET A 53 3.53 1.89 -6.02
N ASP A 54 3.83 1.92 -7.31
CA ASP A 54 5.01 1.30 -7.90
C ASP A 54 6.30 1.86 -7.26
N GLY A 55 6.36 3.18 -7.06
CA GLY A 55 7.47 3.86 -6.38
C GLY A 55 7.61 3.41 -4.91
N ILE A 56 6.52 3.30 -4.16
CA ILE A 56 6.54 2.85 -2.76
C ILE A 56 7.04 1.41 -2.65
N VAL A 57 6.59 0.52 -3.53
CA VAL A 57 7.04 -0.87 -3.58
C VAL A 57 8.54 -0.95 -3.88
N ALA A 58 9.00 -0.22 -4.89
CA ALA A 58 10.41 -0.17 -5.28
C ALA A 58 11.31 0.38 -4.17
N GLU A 59 10.91 1.49 -3.53
CA GLU A 59 11.65 2.11 -2.43
C GLU A 59 11.71 1.19 -1.20
N SER A 60 10.59 0.57 -0.81
CA SER A 60 10.53 -0.34 0.33
C SER A 60 11.40 -1.57 0.13
N SER A 61 11.42 -2.17 -1.06
CA SER A 61 12.27 -3.32 -1.37
C SER A 61 13.75 -2.93 -1.41
N SER A 62 14.09 -1.80 -2.04
CA SER A 62 15.46 -1.29 -2.12
C SER A 62 16.04 -0.96 -0.75
N ALA A 63 15.28 -0.31 0.12
CA ALA A 63 15.71 0.01 1.47
C ALA A 63 16.06 -1.24 2.29
N TYR A 64 15.22 -2.30 2.20
CA TYR A 64 15.54 -3.56 2.86
C TYR A 64 16.81 -4.20 2.29
N ILE A 65 16.90 -4.36 0.97
CA ILE A 65 18.03 -5.03 0.32
C ILE A 65 19.34 -4.32 0.65
N THR A 66 19.34 -2.98 0.62
CA THR A 66 20.52 -2.18 0.98
C THR A 66 20.93 -2.40 2.44
N GLY A 67 19.97 -2.37 3.37
CA GLY A 67 20.22 -2.59 4.79
C GLY A 67 20.72 -4.01 5.09
N ALA A 68 20.09 -5.04 4.52
CA ALA A 68 20.48 -6.42 4.69
C ALA A 68 21.88 -6.70 4.09
N THR A 69 22.16 -6.14 2.91
CA THR A 69 23.47 -6.24 2.26
C THR A 69 24.59 -5.64 3.11
N ALA A 70 24.35 -4.45 3.67
CA ALA A 70 25.31 -3.80 4.56
C ALA A 70 25.56 -4.62 5.84
N ALA A 71 24.51 -5.17 6.44
CA ALA A 71 24.62 -6.02 7.62
C ALA A 71 25.41 -7.30 7.35
N VAL A 72 25.11 -8.03 6.27
CA VAL A 72 25.84 -9.26 5.89
C VAL A 72 27.29 -8.95 5.53
N SER A 73 27.54 -7.88 4.76
CA SER A 73 28.92 -7.48 4.39
C SER A 73 29.75 -7.14 5.63
N SER A 74 29.17 -6.57 6.67
CA SER A 74 29.88 -6.26 7.91
C SER A 74 30.25 -7.51 8.73
N VAL A 75 29.48 -8.59 8.61
CA VAL A 75 29.72 -9.86 9.34
C VAL A 75 30.69 -10.78 8.56
N VAL A 76 30.53 -10.86 7.24
CA VAL A 76 31.25 -11.82 6.40
C VAL A 76 32.49 -11.21 5.73
N GLY A 77 32.63 -9.88 5.74
CA GLY A 77 33.78 -9.18 5.16
C GLY A 77 33.86 -9.21 3.64
N VAL A 78 32.81 -9.66 2.94
CA VAL A 78 32.76 -9.78 1.48
C VAL A 78 31.77 -8.75 0.90
N PRO A 79 32.18 -7.86 -0.03
CA PRO A 79 31.28 -6.94 -0.69
C PRO A 79 30.33 -7.71 -1.63
N LEU A 80 29.03 -7.55 -1.42
CA LEU A 80 28.00 -8.10 -2.31
C LEU A 80 27.89 -7.28 -3.60
N VAL A 81 27.81 -7.98 -4.73
CA VAL A 81 27.85 -7.36 -6.07
C VAL A 81 26.52 -6.67 -6.39
N SER A 82 26.58 -5.42 -6.84
CA SER A 82 25.41 -4.58 -7.16
C SER A 82 24.40 -5.21 -8.14
N ALA A 83 24.89 -5.97 -9.13
CA ALA A 83 24.04 -6.68 -10.10
C ALA A 83 23.10 -7.73 -9.47
N SER A 84 23.51 -8.33 -8.34
CA SER A 84 22.67 -9.27 -7.59
C SER A 84 21.55 -8.54 -6.83
N ILE A 85 21.83 -7.34 -6.36
CA ILE A 85 20.86 -6.48 -5.68
C ILE A 85 19.76 -6.02 -6.65
N GLU A 86 20.13 -5.61 -7.86
CA GLU A 86 19.16 -5.18 -8.89
C GLU A 86 18.21 -6.31 -9.30
N ARG A 87 18.74 -7.52 -9.52
CA ARG A 87 17.91 -8.70 -9.84
C ARG A 87 16.98 -9.08 -8.69
N LEU A 88 17.46 -9.00 -7.46
CA LEU A 88 16.68 -9.30 -6.28
C LEU A 88 15.51 -8.28 -6.14
N ASN A 89 15.83 -7.00 -6.35
CA ASN A 89 14.83 -5.93 -6.31
C ASN A 89 13.75 -6.12 -7.39
N ALA A 90 14.15 -6.48 -8.62
CA ALA A 90 13.23 -6.79 -9.71
C ALA A 90 12.27 -7.94 -9.36
N ASN A 91 12.78 -9.04 -8.77
CA ASN A 91 11.96 -10.17 -8.35
C ASN A 91 10.93 -9.79 -7.26
N VAL A 92 11.33 -8.93 -6.32
CA VAL A 92 10.42 -8.44 -5.26
C VAL A 92 9.32 -7.57 -5.85
N ILE A 93 9.68 -6.65 -6.74
CA ILE A 93 8.72 -5.79 -7.42
C ILE A 93 7.75 -6.64 -8.23
N GLU A 94 8.23 -7.61 -9.00
CA GLU A 94 7.40 -8.54 -9.77
C GLU A 94 6.43 -9.31 -8.85
N TYR A 95 6.93 -9.87 -7.74
CA TYR A 95 6.07 -10.56 -6.77
C TYR A 95 4.96 -9.67 -6.24
N VAL A 96 5.29 -8.46 -5.75
CA VAL A 96 4.30 -7.57 -5.13
C VAL A 96 3.28 -7.04 -6.14
N THR A 97 3.73 -6.71 -7.35
CA THR A 97 2.84 -6.12 -8.38
C THR A 97 1.94 -7.14 -9.06
N ARG A 98 2.39 -8.39 -9.20
CA ARG A 98 1.65 -9.45 -9.91
C ARG A 98 0.91 -10.43 -9.01
N ARG A 99 1.16 -10.44 -7.70
CA ARG A 99 0.42 -11.33 -6.79
C ARG A 99 -1.04 -10.92 -6.70
N PHE A 100 -1.92 -11.90 -6.64
CA PHE A 100 -3.31 -11.68 -6.29
C PHE A 100 -3.45 -11.42 -4.79
N GLY A 101 -4.28 -10.44 -4.41
CA GLY A 101 -4.67 -10.21 -3.03
C GLY A 101 -5.78 -11.18 -2.58
N GLU A 102 -6.22 -11.05 -1.33
CA GLU A 102 -7.39 -11.80 -0.81
C GLU A 102 -8.68 -11.50 -1.59
N ASP A 103 -8.74 -10.33 -2.24
CA ASP A 103 -9.82 -9.85 -3.10
C ASP A 103 -9.73 -10.40 -4.55
N GLY A 104 -8.72 -11.22 -4.86
CA GLY A 104 -8.47 -11.74 -6.20
C GLY A 104 -7.94 -10.71 -7.20
N LEU A 105 -7.55 -9.52 -6.75
CA LEU A 105 -7.05 -8.42 -7.57
C LEU A 105 -5.53 -8.27 -7.47
N VAL A 106 -4.87 -7.89 -8.55
CA VAL A 106 -3.47 -7.44 -8.53
C VAL A 106 -3.37 -6.00 -8.03
N LEU A 107 -2.17 -5.53 -7.70
CA LEU A 107 -1.96 -4.20 -7.11
C LEU A 107 -2.57 -3.06 -7.96
N SER A 108 -2.36 -3.07 -9.27
CA SER A 108 -2.92 -2.08 -10.18
C SER A 108 -4.45 -2.03 -10.13
N ASP A 109 -5.10 -3.20 -10.08
CA ASP A 109 -6.56 -3.29 -10.03
C ASP A 109 -7.12 -2.79 -8.69
N ARG A 110 -6.40 -3.04 -7.59
CA ARG A 110 -6.76 -2.51 -6.27
C ARG A 110 -6.66 -0.98 -6.22
N VAL A 111 -5.61 -0.40 -6.82
CA VAL A 111 -5.49 1.06 -6.96
C VAL A 111 -6.60 1.62 -7.85
N TRP A 112 -6.92 0.92 -8.93
CA TRP A 112 -7.99 1.29 -9.85
C TRP A 112 -9.36 1.27 -9.16
N THR A 113 -9.70 0.18 -8.46
CA THR A 113 -10.96 0.03 -7.73
C THR A 113 -11.11 1.11 -6.67
N LEU A 114 -10.06 1.36 -5.88
CA LEU A 114 -10.07 2.39 -4.86
C LEU A 114 -10.30 3.79 -5.44
N SER A 115 -9.73 4.09 -6.61
CA SER A 115 -9.95 5.36 -7.32
C SER A 115 -11.39 5.50 -7.81
N GLY A 116 -11.98 4.40 -8.31
CA GLY A 116 -13.39 4.32 -8.71
C GLY A 116 -14.34 4.56 -7.54
N ASP A 117 -14.11 3.90 -6.40
CA ASP A 117 -14.90 4.05 -5.18
C ASP A 117 -14.91 5.52 -4.70
N ILE A 118 -13.74 6.17 -4.71
CA ILE A 118 -13.62 7.59 -4.34
C ILE A 118 -14.43 8.48 -5.28
N ARG A 119 -14.30 8.26 -6.60
CA ARG A 119 -15.07 8.99 -7.61
C ARG A 119 -16.56 8.83 -7.38
N ASP A 120 -17.03 7.60 -7.21
CA ASP A 120 -18.45 7.29 -7.08
C ASP A 120 -19.05 7.91 -5.81
N ALA A 121 -18.30 7.86 -4.70
CA ALA A 121 -18.70 8.50 -3.45
C ALA A 121 -18.78 10.04 -3.60
N ILE A 122 -17.81 10.66 -4.28
CA ILE A 122 -17.83 12.10 -4.57
C ILE A 122 -18.98 12.45 -5.49
N GLY A 123 -19.17 11.71 -6.59
CA GLY A 123 -20.25 11.93 -7.54
C GLY A 123 -21.62 11.79 -6.90
N ALA A 124 -21.81 10.81 -6.01
CA ALA A 124 -23.02 10.63 -5.24
C ALA A 124 -23.27 11.80 -4.27
N SER A 125 -22.25 12.26 -3.56
CA SER A 125 -22.33 13.40 -2.64
C SER A 125 -22.74 14.67 -3.38
N ILE A 126 -22.03 15.01 -4.46
CA ILE A 126 -22.31 16.23 -5.25
C ILE A 126 -23.72 16.17 -5.86
N ARG A 127 -24.12 15.02 -6.42
CA ARG A 127 -25.47 14.85 -6.98
C ARG A 127 -26.56 15.06 -5.95
N SER A 128 -26.38 14.48 -4.77
CA SER A 128 -27.31 14.64 -3.64
C SER A 128 -27.42 16.10 -3.21
N ASP A 129 -26.30 16.80 -3.11
CA ASP A 129 -26.27 18.21 -2.70
C ASP A 129 -26.92 19.13 -3.73
N ILE A 130 -26.73 18.89 -5.04
CA ILE A 130 -27.38 19.63 -6.13
C ILE A 130 -28.89 19.40 -6.10
N ILE A 131 -29.36 18.16 -5.86
CA ILE A 131 -30.80 17.85 -5.76
C ILE A 131 -31.44 18.59 -4.59
N ARG A 132 -30.73 18.72 -3.46
CA ARG A 132 -31.19 19.43 -2.28
C ARG A 132 -31.05 20.95 -2.38
N GLY A 133 -30.37 21.47 -3.42
CA GLY A 133 -30.14 22.91 -3.58
C GLY A 133 -29.12 23.46 -2.58
N GLU A 134 -28.18 22.63 -2.13
CA GLU A 134 -27.11 23.04 -1.21
C GLU A 134 -26.17 24.05 -1.86
N SER A 135 -25.58 24.93 -1.05
CA SER A 135 -24.55 25.86 -1.53
C SER A 135 -23.25 25.14 -1.91
N VAL A 136 -22.46 25.75 -2.81
CA VAL A 136 -21.13 25.24 -3.19
C VAL A 136 -20.21 25.10 -1.99
N SER A 137 -20.25 26.03 -1.03
CA SER A 137 -19.48 25.91 0.22
C SER A 137 -19.82 24.64 1.00
N LYS A 138 -21.11 24.26 1.04
CA LYS A 138 -21.57 23.02 1.67
C LYS A 138 -21.10 21.79 0.89
N MET A 139 -21.21 21.82 -0.46
CA MET A 139 -20.71 20.75 -1.34
C MET A 139 -19.21 20.50 -1.15
N VAL A 140 -18.40 21.56 -1.13
CA VAL A 140 -16.94 21.47 -0.87
C VAL A 140 -16.66 20.82 0.49
N LYS A 141 -17.43 21.19 1.54
CA LYS A 141 -17.30 20.56 2.86
C LYS A 141 -17.64 19.07 2.81
N ASN A 142 -18.70 18.67 2.12
CA ASN A 142 -19.14 17.29 1.99
C ASN A 142 -18.11 16.47 1.19
N VAL A 143 -17.58 16.99 0.08
CA VAL A 143 -16.49 16.37 -0.70
C VAL A 143 -15.26 16.17 0.18
N ARG A 144 -14.87 17.15 1.00
CA ARG A 144 -13.76 16.98 1.96
C ARG A 144 -14.00 15.85 2.95
N ALA A 145 -15.23 15.68 3.42
CA ALA A 145 -15.58 14.59 4.33
C ALA A 145 -15.46 13.22 3.64
N VAL A 146 -15.89 13.10 2.37
CA VAL A 146 -15.69 11.87 1.57
C VAL A 146 -14.21 11.55 1.47
N TYR A 147 -13.36 12.50 1.11
CA TYR A 147 -11.90 12.29 1.05
C TYR A 147 -11.29 11.89 2.40
N ALA A 148 -11.72 12.52 3.50
CA ALA A 148 -11.24 12.18 4.83
C ALA A 148 -11.56 10.72 5.19
N ASN A 149 -12.77 10.25 4.84
CA ASN A 149 -13.17 8.86 5.06
C ASN A 149 -12.40 7.87 4.19
N GLU A 150 -12.02 8.22 2.96
CA GLU A 150 -11.31 7.32 2.04
C GLU A 150 -9.79 7.31 2.27
N THR A 151 -9.23 8.35 2.89
CA THR A 151 -7.78 8.44 3.15
C THR A 151 -7.23 7.26 3.95
N TRP A 152 -8.01 6.69 4.87
CA TRP A 152 -7.58 5.53 5.66
C TRP A 152 -7.42 4.27 4.79
N LYS A 153 -8.26 4.07 3.77
CA LYS A 153 -8.16 2.95 2.83
C LYS A 153 -6.85 3.03 2.05
N ILE A 154 -6.50 4.24 1.58
CA ILE A 154 -5.24 4.50 0.88
C ILE A 154 -4.04 4.25 1.81
N LYS A 155 -4.08 4.77 3.03
CA LYS A 155 -3.03 4.50 4.02
C LYS A 155 -2.88 3.00 4.29
N ARG A 156 -4.00 2.28 4.42
CA ARG A 156 -4.00 0.83 4.62
C ARG A 156 -3.36 0.11 3.43
N LEU A 157 -3.69 0.49 2.19
CA LEU A 157 -3.10 -0.09 0.99
C LEU A 157 -1.58 0.16 0.96
N VAL A 158 -1.14 1.42 1.14
CA VAL A 158 0.28 1.81 1.15
C VAL A 158 1.06 1.02 2.21
N VAL A 159 0.57 0.95 3.44
CA VAL A 159 1.23 0.20 4.53
C VAL A 159 1.27 -1.30 4.22
N THR A 160 0.18 -1.85 3.68
CA THR A 160 0.10 -3.27 3.32
C THR A 160 1.14 -3.62 2.26
N GLU A 161 1.19 -2.88 1.16
CA GLU A 161 2.06 -3.19 0.03
C GLU A 161 3.54 -2.87 0.33
N GLY A 162 3.83 -1.76 1.00
CA GLY A 162 5.19 -1.40 1.41
C GLY A 162 5.79 -2.44 2.37
N ASN A 163 5.04 -2.84 3.40
CA ASN A 163 5.50 -3.86 4.34
C ASN A 163 5.57 -5.26 3.72
N THR A 164 4.69 -5.56 2.75
CA THR A 164 4.79 -6.80 1.97
C THR A 164 6.05 -6.82 1.12
N ALA A 165 6.37 -5.74 0.44
CA ALA A 165 7.60 -5.60 -0.34
C ALA A 165 8.84 -5.78 0.54
N TYR A 166 8.84 -5.18 1.73
CA TYR A 166 9.93 -5.31 2.68
C TYR A 166 10.12 -6.76 3.15
N ARG A 167 9.04 -7.47 3.55
CA ARG A 167 9.11 -8.87 3.97
C ARG A 167 9.47 -9.81 2.83
N ALA A 168 8.90 -9.61 1.64
CA ALA A 168 9.25 -10.38 0.46
C ALA A 168 10.74 -10.21 0.09
N ALA A 169 11.28 -8.99 0.17
CA ALA A 169 12.69 -8.73 -0.05
C ALA A 169 13.57 -9.49 0.94
N SER A 170 13.18 -9.51 2.22
CA SER A 170 13.87 -10.26 3.27
C SER A 170 13.93 -11.76 2.95
N ALA A 171 12.77 -12.35 2.66
CA ALA A 171 12.65 -13.77 2.39
C ALA A 171 13.32 -14.18 1.06
N ILE A 172 13.10 -13.44 -0.02
CA ILE A 172 13.72 -13.73 -1.33
C ILE A 172 15.25 -13.57 -1.27
N SER A 173 15.76 -12.61 -0.48
CA SER A 173 17.19 -12.48 -0.21
C SER A 173 17.74 -13.72 0.51
N ALA A 174 17.03 -14.19 1.53
CA ALA A 174 17.38 -15.40 2.27
C ALA A 174 17.37 -16.65 1.38
N GLN A 175 16.39 -16.81 0.48
CA GLN A 175 16.34 -17.93 -0.47
C GLN A 175 17.59 -18.03 -1.37
N LYS A 176 18.23 -16.90 -1.65
CA LYS A 176 19.44 -16.86 -2.52
C LYS A 176 20.74 -16.90 -1.76
N SER A 177 20.68 -16.97 -0.44
CA SER A 177 21.84 -17.02 0.43
C SER A 177 22.23 -18.47 0.72
N GLU A 178 23.50 -18.79 0.62
CA GLU A 178 24.03 -20.12 1.00
C GLU A 178 24.19 -20.28 2.51
N ILE A 179 24.13 -19.18 3.26
CA ILE A 179 24.37 -19.13 4.71
C ILE A 179 23.07 -18.97 5.54
N ILE A 180 21.92 -18.83 4.87
CA ILE A 180 20.62 -18.63 5.53
C ILE A 180 19.68 -19.77 5.13
N THR A 181 19.35 -20.63 6.09
CA THR A 181 18.39 -21.71 5.89
C THR A 181 16.98 -21.30 6.30
N TYR A 182 16.85 -20.54 7.35
CA TYR A 182 15.58 -20.13 7.93
C TYR A 182 15.47 -18.62 8.08
N VAL A 183 14.23 -18.16 8.19
CA VAL A 183 13.89 -16.78 8.54
C VAL A 183 12.94 -16.79 9.73
N LYS A 184 12.97 -15.73 10.53
CA LYS A 184 12.07 -15.57 11.67
C LYS A 184 11.10 -14.42 11.44
N LEU A 185 9.80 -14.71 11.55
CA LEU A 185 8.76 -13.70 11.59
C LEU A 185 8.66 -13.14 13.01
N ASN A 186 8.81 -11.83 13.13
CA ASN A 186 8.67 -11.10 14.37
C ASN A 186 7.37 -10.28 14.32
N ASP A 187 6.48 -10.46 15.28
CA ASP A 187 5.30 -9.62 15.38
C ASP A 187 5.63 -8.28 16.04
N ASN A 188 4.85 -7.25 15.72
CA ASN A 188 4.94 -5.94 16.34
C ASN A 188 3.69 -5.67 17.16
N GLY A 189 3.55 -6.42 18.26
CA GLY A 189 2.35 -6.44 19.11
C GLY A 189 2.00 -5.10 19.78
N ALA A 190 2.95 -4.17 19.89
CA ALA A 190 2.76 -2.91 20.63
C ALA A 190 1.79 -1.92 19.93
N ARG A 191 1.40 -2.16 18.68
CA ARG A 191 0.61 -1.20 17.88
C ARG A 191 -0.87 -1.52 17.74
N HIS A 192 -1.33 -2.71 18.16
CA HIS A 192 -2.71 -3.15 17.89
C HIS A 192 -3.39 -3.66 19.16
N THR A 193 -4.55 -3.11 19.47
CA THR A 193 -5.48 -3.73 20.42
C THR A 193 -5.96 -5.06 19.82
N ASN A 194 -6.02 -6.11 20.64
CA ASN A 194 -6.40 -7.48 20.22
C ASN A 194 -5.48 -8.12 19.17
N HIS A 195 -4.18 -7.78 19.15
CA HIS A 195 -3.22 -8.31 18.18
C HIS A 195 -3.10 -9.84 18.20
N GLU A 196 -3.44 -10.49 19.32
CA GLU A 196 -3.46 -11.95 19.47
C GLU A 196 -4.37 -12.68 18.47
N ARG A 197 -5.36 -11.96 17.92
CA ARG A 197 -6.26 -12.49 16.89
C ARG A 197 -5.65 -12.42 15.48
N HIS A 198 -4.60 -11.65 15.29
CA HIS A 198 -3.98 -11.44 14.00
C HIS A 198 -3.16 -12.65 13.55
N ALA A 199 -3.16 -12.92 12.25
CA ALA A 199 -2.37 -14.02 11.69
C ALA A 199 -0.87 -13.88 11.98
N CYS A 200 -0.32 -12.66 11.94
CA CYS A 200 1.09 -12.43 12.25
C CYS A 200 1.46 -12.84 13.70
N TYR A 201 0.56 -12.62 14.66
CA TYR A 201 0.77 -13.05 16.05
C TYR A 201 0.82 -14.57 16.16
N LYS A 202 -0.10 -15.25 15.48
CA LYS A 202 -0.17 -16.72 15.48
C LYS A 202 1.05 -17.34 14.82
N LEU A 203 1.39 -16.84 13.62
CA LEU A 203 2.57 -17.28 12.87
C LEU A 203 3.88 -17.04 13.65
N ALA A 204 4.04 -15.88 14.30
CA ALA A 204 5.23 -15.59 15.09
C ALA A 204 5.42 -16.50 16.33
N ARG A 205 4.42 -17.31 16.68
CA ARG A 205 4.44 -18.28 17.80
C ARG A 205 4.34 -19.73 17.37
N GLU A 206 4.13 -19.95 16.07
CA GLU A 206 4.13 -21.27 15.47
C GLU A 206 5.56 -21.80 15.38
N ASP A 207 5.78 -23.02 15.84
CA ASP A 207 7.03 -23.78 15.63
C ASP A 207 6.76 -24.88 14.60
N ARG A 208 6.81 -24.51 13.31
CA ARG A 208 6.45 -25.40 12.20
C ARG A 208 7.50 -26.46 11.91
N TYR A 209 8.75 -26.14 12.12
CA TYR A 209 9.89 -26.95 11.70
C TYR A 209 10.72 -27.49 12.88
N GLY A 210 10.35 -27.20 14.14
CA GLY A 210 11.12 -27.57 15.32
C GLY A 210 12.34 -26.71 15.57
N GLU A 211 12.46 -25.57 14.86
CA GLU A 211 13.58 -24.64 14.93
C GLU A 211 13.27 -23.44 15.83
N GLY A 212 12.12 -23.47 16.51
CA GLY A 212 11.65 -22.45 17.43
C GLY A 212 10.50 -21.60 16.89
N ALA A 213 9.87 -20.85 17.79
CA ALA A 213 8.69 -20.06 17.48
C ALA A 213 8.96 -18.97 16.45
N GLY A 214 8.09 -18.91 15.44
CA GLY A 214 8.15 -17.93 14.34
C GLY A 214 9.18 -18.25 13.27
N VAL A 215 9.82 -19.42 13.30
CA VAL A 215 10.82 -19.84 12.32
C VAL A 215 10.16 -20.51 11.13
N PHE A 216 10.49 -20.03 9.93
CA PHE A 216 9.92 -20.45 8.65
C PHE A 216 10.99 -20.65 7.60
N LEU A 217 10.67 -21.45 6.56
CA LEU A 217 11.46 -21.44 5.34
C LEU A 217 11.25 -20.11 4.61
N PRO A 218 12.29 -19.57 3.96
CA PRO A 218 12.14 -18.35 3.16
C PRO A 218 11.16 -18.47 1.99
N THR A 219 10.71 -19.69 1.66
CA THR A 219 9.71 -19.99 0.62
C THR A 219 8.26 -19.97 1.11
N ASP A 220 8.04 -19.86 2.41
CA ASP A 220 6.70 -19.85 3.02
C ASP A 220 6.06 -18.47 2.79
N THR A 221 5.26 -18.36 1.74
CA THR A 221 4.75 -17.06 1.26
C THR A 221 3.72 -16.41 2.17
N GLU A 222 3.08 -17.15 3.08
CA GLU A 222 2.14 -16.61 4.05
C GLU A 222 2.77 -15.62 5.04
N ILE A 223 4.10 -15.71 5.28
CA ILE A 223 4.80 -14.73 6.11
C ILE A 223 5.04 -13.39 5.41
N TYR A 224 4.87 -13.33 4.08
CA TYR A 224 5.07 -12.08 3.33
C TYR A 224 3.91 -11.11 3.52
N LEU A 225 2.69 -11.63 3.61
CA LEU A 225 1.47 -10.87 3.91
C LEU A 225 0.57 -11.64 4.88
N PRO A 226 0.88 -11.67 6.18
CA PRO A 226 0.04 -12.36 7.16
C PRO A 226 -1.38 -11.81 7.22
N HIS A 227 -1.56 -10.51 7.05
CA HIS A 227 -2.85 -9.82 6.96
C HIS A 227 -2.66 -8.37 6.46
N PRO A 228 -3.70 -7.71 5.94
CA PRO A 228 -3.64 -6.30 5.56
C PRO A 228 -3.20 -5.40 6.72
N ASN A 229 -2.46 -4.33 6.40
CA ASN A 229 -1.91 -3.37 7.38
C ASN A 229 -0.97 -3.98 8.43
N CYS A 230 -0.36 -5.13 8.11
CA CYS A 230 0.56 -5.83 9.00
C CYS A 230 1.89 -5.09 9.12
N THR A 231 2.37 -4.93 10.35
CA THR A 231 3.66 -4.29 10.66
C THR A 231 4.70 -5.27 11.19
N SER A 232 4.46 -6.59 11.10
CA SER A 232 5.46 -7.62 11.39
C SER A 232 6.64 -7.51 10.42
N PHE A 233 7.77 -8.04 10.82
CA PHE A 233 8.98 -8.03 10.00
C PHE A 233 9.68 -9.40 10.06
N ILE A 234 10.54 -9.64 9.07
CA ILE A 234 11.29 -10.89 8.92
C ILE A 234 12.76 -10.61 9.19
N THR A 235 13.41 -11.48 9.97
CA THR A 235 14.85 -11.49 10.19
C THR A 235 15.45 -12.81 9.68
N SER A 236 16.64 -12.76 9.12
CA SER A 236 17.36 -13.94 8.66
C SER A 236 18.02 -14.67 9.83
N ILE A 237 18.06 -16.00 9.77
CA ILE A 237 18.79 -16.85 10.72
C ILE A 237 19.99 -17.42 9.95
N ILE A 238 21.19 -17.08 10.40
CA ILE A 238 22.42 -17.61 9.85
C ILE A 238 22.60 -19.04 10.37
N ASP A 239 22.92 -19.97 9.48
CA ASP A 239 23.15 -21.36 9.82
C ASP A 239 24.40 -21.47 10.73
N ASP A 240 24.28 -22.20 11.85
CA ASP A 240 25.33 -22.35 12.89
C ASP A 240 26.68 -22.80 12.35
N LYS A 241 26.70 -23.53 11.23
CA LYS A 241 27.97 -23.95 10.60
C LYS A 241 28.81 -22.78 10.06
N TYR A 242 28.25 -21.57 9.99
CA TYR A 242 28.92 -20.35 9.53
C TYR A 242 29.19 -19.35 10.69
N LEU A 243 28.77 -19.68 11.90
CA LEU A 243 29.03 -18.93 13.12
C LEU A 243 30.18 -19.56 13.89
#